data_8ae150b226d4e07786851a0eaef1e3a3
#
_entry.id   8ae150b226d4e07786851a0eaef1e3a3
#
_cell.length_a   1.000
_cell.length_b   1.000
_cell.length_c   1.000
_cell.angle_alpha   90.00
_cell.angle_beta   90.00
_cell.angle_gamma   90.00
#
_symmetry.space_group_name_H-M   'P 1'
#
loop_
_entity.id
_entity.type
_entity.pdbx_description
1 polymer ?
#
loop_
_entity_poly.entity_id
_entity_poly.type
_entity_poly.pdbx_seq_one_letter_code
_entity_poly.pdbx_strand_id
1 'polypeptide(L)'
;MKKIVGLILVTTSLTACSDGDLLFENLNFDGIQIQKCEDNELYFKTKDNELLLVDFSDNRSGTKGSILDTLAPLNIKQNFETSNTTKMYYRTYDAKINSATICSVLAPANPKVTSEYTSVPGGKVFYTRTITPAVSENGVSVNYMYTINFENITLTNGTSDIKYATLPYGSYVYDTSKITFNFNNNYTNCDNVLVGRTANEIIQIQFPENFVFPTANQTQTINLNDTNLLRYFVFRKTFTVEQGFECDFPDVPIKEEWQVTNGSLQIESVVVTNNAGTVTGYRHNLKLLQAQFKKDESTFTITDRIIGTYVPE
;
A
#
# COMPACT_ATOMS: atom_id res chain seq x y z
N MET A 1 9.26 22.27 92.23
CA MET A 1 8.71 22.86 91.02
C MET A 1 9.19 22.01 89.83
N LYS A 2 8.44 21.04 89.43
CA LYS A 2 8.78 20.20 88.26
C LYS A 2 7.64 20.31 87.25
N LYS A 3 7.90 20.90 86.11
CA LYS A 3 6.95 21.01 85.01
C LYS A 3 7.01 19.71 84.17
N ILE A 4 5.91 18.98 84.15
CA ILE A 4 5.71 17.83 83.25
C ILE A 4 5.14 18.36 81.93
N VAL A 5 5.89 18.29 80.89
CA VAL A 5 5.41 18.58 79.55
C VAL A 5 4.86 17.25 78.93
N GLY A 6 3.52 17.23 78.83
CA GLY A 6 2.86 16.09 78.11
C GLY A 6 3.02 16.18 76.66
N LEU A 7 3.71 15.16 76.05
CA LEU A 7 3.84 14.99 74.64
C LEU A 7 2.55 14.31 74.13
N ILE A 8 1.72 15.04 73.42
CA ILE A 8 0.55 14.50 72.74
C ILE A 8 1.04 13.96 71.42
N LEU A 9 1.11 12.64 71.30
CA LEU A 9 1.38 11.93 70.06
C LEU A 9 0.11 11.91 69.21
N VAL A 10 0.02 12.80 68.20
CA VAL A 10 -1.04 12.77 67.20
C VAL A 10 -0.67 11.73 66.20
N THR A 11 -1.24 10.56 66.31
CA THR A 11 -1.20 9.52 65.25
C THR A 11 -2.15 9.93 64.13
N THR A 12 -1.62 10.64 63.13
CA THR A 12 -2.30 10.78 61.84
C THR A 12 -2.30 9.44 61.14
N SER A 13 -3.43 8.75 61.13
CA SER A 13 -3.70 7.64 60.24
C SER A 13 -3.69 8.17 58.81
N LEU A 14 -2.56 7.96 58.09
CA LEU A 14 -2.50 8.06 56.65
C LEU A 14 -3.37 6.93 56.11
N THR A 15 -4.62 7.23 55.80
CA THR A 15 -5.38 6.44 54.84
C THR A 15 -4.67 6.62 53.52
N ALA A 16 -3.75 5.72 53.20
CA ALA A 16 -3.28 5.55 51.86
C ALA A 16 -4.51 5.17 51.00
N CYS A 17 -5.04 6.13 50.23
CA CYS A 17 -5.78 5.79 49.06
C CYS A 17 -4.83 4.90 48.23
N SER A 18 -5.11 3.62 48.10
CA SER A 18 -4.54 2.82 47.05
C SER A 18 -5.12 3.41 45.77
N ASP A 19 -4.42 4.38 45.19
CA ASP A 19 -4.56 4.64 43.76
C ASP A 19 -4.36 3.28 43.13
N GLY A 20 -5.46 2.74 42.54
CA GLY A 20 -5.42 1.45 41.90
C GLY A 20 -4.20 1.42 40.99
N ASP A 21 -3.37 0.42 41.19
CA ASP A 21 -2.20 0.19 40.35
C ASP A 21 -2.63 0.36 38.90
N LEU A 22 -2.24 1.48 38.28
CA LEU A 22 -2.22 1.62 36.85
C LEU A 22 -1.18 0.62 36.35
N LEU A 23 -1.60 -0.63 36.20
CA LEU A 23 -0.83 -1.63 35.45
C LEU A 23 -0.73 -1.10 34.02
N PHE A 24 0.33 -0.36 33.73
CA PHE A 24 0.77 -0.12 32.38
C PHE A 24 1.28 -1.45 31.83
N GLU A 25 0.37 -2.35 31.48
CA GLU A 25 0.73 -3.45 30.59
C GLU A 25 1.14 -2.79 29.27
N ASN A 26 2.44 -2.79 29.04
CA ASN A 26 3.01 -2.24 27.82
C ASN A 26 2.73 -3.24 26.70
N LEU A 27 1.64 -3.04 25.94
CA LEU A 27 1.31 -3.87 24.79
C LEU A 27 2.45 -3.76 23.76
N ASN A 28 3.37 -4.70 23.81
CA ASN A 28 4.55 -4.68 22.94
C ASN A 28 4.34 -5.56 21.72
N PHE A 29 3.75 -4.98 20.69
CA PHE A 29 3.60 -5.56 19.36
C PHE A 29 4.49 -4.86 18.31
N ASP A 30 5.56 -4.22 18.74
CA ASP A 30 6.51 -3.54 17.86
C ASP A 30 7.17 -4.54 16.89
N GLY A 31 7.29 -4.16 15.63
CA GLY A 31 7.83 -5.03 14.58
C GLY A 31 6.92 -6.19 14.14
N ILE A 32 5.79 -6.42 14.82
CA ILE A 32 4.81 -7.43 14.41
C ILE A 32 3.97 -6.86 13.26
N GLN A 33 3.94 -7.58 12.13
CA GLN A 33 3.15 -7.21 10.97
C GLN A 33 1.65 -7.38 11.24
N ILE A 34 0.85 -6.43 10.73
CA ILE A 34 -0.60 -6.55 10.73
C ILE A 34 -1.00 -7.66 9.77
N GLN A 35 -1.87 -8.56 10.22
CA GLN A 35 -2.56 -9.57 9.43
C GLN A 35 -4.04 -9.20 9.32
N LYS A 36 -4.72 -9.68 8.28
CA LYS A 36 -6.16 -9.50 8.08
C LYS A 36 -6.79 -10.86 7.79
N CYS A 37 -7.97 -11.11 8.30
CA CYS A 37 -8.77 -12.26 7.89
C CYS A 37 -9.33 -12.04 6.48
N GLU A 38 -9.36 -13.08 5.64
CA GLU A 38 -9.82 -12.97 4.25
C GLU A 38 -11.31 -12.62 4.14
N ASP A 39 -12.14 -13.23 4.99
CA ASP A 39 -13.60 -13.15 4.90
C ASP A 39 -14.23 -12.00 5.70
N ASN A 40 -13.42 -11.20 6.41
CA ASN A 40 -13.93 -10.12 7.26
C ASN A 40 -12.90 -9.01 7.46
N GLU A 41 -13.31 -7.92 8.10
CA GLU A 41 -12.50 -6.74 8.35
C GLU A 41 -11.80 -6.78 9.72
N LEU A 42 -11.37 -7.97 10.15
CA LEU A 42 -10.56 -8.16 11.35
C LEU A 42 -9.08 -8.00 11.02
N TYR A 43 -8.47 -6.96 11.58
CA TYR A 43 -7.03 -6.68 11.47
C TYR A 43 -6.36 -7.01 12.78
N PHE A 44 -5.29 -7.80 12.77
CA PHE A 44 -4.73 -8.30 14.01
C PHE A 44 -3.21 -8.48 13.97
N LYS A 45 -2.64 -8.53 15.15
CA LYS A 45 -1.25 -8.91 15.44
C LYS A 45 -1.24 -10.01 16.48
N THR A 46 -0.43 -11.03 16.27
CA THR A 46 -0.24 -12.13 17.24
C THR A 46 1.20 -12.21 17.68
N LYS A 47 1.41 -12.39 18.97
CA LYS A 47 2.72 -12.61 19.58
C LYS A 47 2.58 -13.72 20.63
N ASP A 48 3.13 -14.89 20.34
CA ASP A 48 3.00 -16.09 21.19
C ASP A 48 1.53 -16.40 21.54
N ASN A 49 1.11 -16.11 22.76
CA ASN A 49 -0.25 -16.31 23.26
C ASN A 49 -1.03 -14.98 23.41
N GLU A 50 -0.54 -13.88 22.83
CA GLU A 50 -1.17 -12.57 22.89
C GLU A 50 -1.74 -12.16 21.52
N LEU A 51 -2.88 -11.50 21.56
CA LEU A 51 -3.59 -10.97 20.40
C LEU A 51 -3.93 -9.50 20.60
N LEU A 52 -3.58 -8.65 19.64
CA LEU A 52 -4.13 -7.31 19.48
C LEU A 52 -4.96 -7.27 18.20
N LEU A 53 -6.28 -7.13 18.32
CA LEU A 53 -7.25 -7.22 17.23
C LEU A 53 -8.04 -5.93 17.11
N VAL A 54 -8.32 -5.51 15.88
CA VAL A 54 -9.26 -4.41 15.58
C VAL A 54 -10.30 -4.88 14.57
N ASP A 55 -11.55 -4.62 14.86
CA ASP A 55 -12.66 -4.84 13.94
C ASP A 55 -12.99 -3.52 13.21
N PHE A 56 -12.70 -3.48 11.91
CA PHE A 56 -13.01 -2.36 11.02
C PHE A 56 -14.23 -2.63 10.13
N SER A 57 -15.08 -3.56 10.51
CA SER A 57 -16.31 -3.86 9.76
C SER A 57 -17.24 -2.64 9.73
N ASP A 58 -17.72 -2.29 8.54
CA ASP A 58 -18.80 -1.31 8.35
C ASP A 58 -20.13 -2.04 8.16
N ASN A 59 -20.96 -1.99 9.17
CA ASN A 59 -22.29 -2.59 9.14
C ASN A 59 -23.40 -1.57 8.85
N ARG A 60 -23.06 -0.31 8.51
CA ARG A 60 -24.04 0.79 8.36
C ARG A 60 -24.95 0.63 7.14
N SER A 61 -24.49 -0.04 6.10
CA SER A 61 -25.22 -0.19 4.82
C SER A 61 -25.84 -1.57 4.60
N GLY A 62 -25.79 -2.48 5.58
CA GLY A 62 -26.25 -3.87 5.43
C GLY A 62 -25.36 -4.75 4.54
N THR A 63 -24.34 -4.19 3.93
CA THR A 63 -23.26 -4.90 3.22
C THR A 63 -22.01 -4.91 4.09
N LYS A 64 -21.38 -6.08 4.23
CA LYS A 64 -20.10 -6.17 4.92
C LYS A 64 -19.06 -5.37 4.14
N GLY A 65 -18.65 -4.24 4.68
CA GLY A 65 -17.61 -3.38 4.12
C GLY A 65 -16.55 -3.04 5.16
N SER A 66 -15.52 -2.33 4.74
CA SER A 66 -14.48 -1.79 5.62
C SER A 66 -14.76 -0.32 5.91
N ILE A 67 -14.49 0.11 7.16
CA ILE A 67 -14.45 1.53 7.51
C ILE A 67 -13.23 2.21 6.86
N LEU A 68 -12.17 1.43 6.58
CA LEU A 68 -10.98 1.94 5.90
C LEU A 68 -11.30 2.15 4.42
N ASP A 69 -11.39 3.42 4.01
CA ASP A 69 -11.76 3.79 2.64
C ASP A 69 -10.58 3.65 1.68
N THR A 70 -10.71 2.75 0.70
CA THR A 70 -9.71 2.54 -0.37
C THR A 70 -9.67 3.69 -1.38
N LEU A 71 -10.66 4.58 -1.36
CA LEU A 71 -10.74 5.76 -2.22
C LEU A 71 -10.33 7.04 -1.49
N ALA A 72 -10.04 6.97 -0.19
CA ALA A 72 -9.56 8.13 0.57
C ALA A 72 -8.33 8.78 -0.12
N PRO A 73 -8.20 10.10 -0.10
CA PRO A 73 -7.06 10.79 -0.68
C PRO A 73 -5.74 10.27 -0.12
N LEU A 74 -4.71 10.16 -0.99
CA LEU A 74 -3.37 9.72 -0.58
C LEU A 74 -2.72 10.75 0.33
N ASN A 75 -1.93 10.28 1.29
CA ASN A 75 -1.16 11.08 2.24
C ASN A 75 -1.99 12.04 3.11
N ILE A 76 -3.32 11.88 3.13
CA ILE A 76 -4.21 12.67 3.98
C ILE A 76 -4.68 11.81 5.15
N LYS A 77 -4.45 12.32 6.38
CA LYS A 77 -4.88 11.67 7.62
C LYS A 77 -6.40 11.67 7.69
N GLN A 78 -7.00 10.49 7.69
CA GLN A 78 -8.42 10.25 7.95
C GLN A 78 -8.61 9.86 9.41
N ASN A 79 -9.81 10.06 9.96
CA ASN A 79 -10.10 9.64 11.33
C ASN A 79 -11.57 9.22 11.52
N PHE A 80 -11.78 8.38 12.52
CA PHE A 80 -13.08 8.02 13.08
C PHE A 80 -12.91 7.63 14.54
N GLU A 81 -14.00 7.41 15.26
CA GLU A 81 -13.96 7.05 16.68
C GLU A 81 -14.24 5.56 16.87
N THR A 82 -13.64 4.98 17.92
CA THR A 82 -14.06 3.66 18.41
C THR A 82 -15.50 3.73 18.89
N SER A 83 -16.25 2.69 18.64
CA SER A 83 -17.68 2.61 18.93
C SER A 83 -18.05 1.23 19.45
N ASN A 84 -19.33 0.97 19.61
CA ASN A 84 -19.81 -0.39 19.94
C ASN A 84 -19.64 -1.37 18.77
N THR A 85 -19.43 -0.89 17.53
CA THR A 85 -19.21 -1.72 16.33
C THR A 85 -17.76 -1.73 15.88
N THR A 86 -17.00 -0.66 16.14
CA THR A 86 -15.57 -0.56 15.84
C THR A 86 -14.78 -0.70 17.12
N LYS A 87 -14.32 -1.88 17.40
CA LYS A 87 -13.66 -2.22 18.67
C LYS A 87 -12.25 -2.71 18.48
N MET A 88 -11.40 -2.35 19.43
CA MET A 88 -10.10 -2.98 19.65
C MET A 88 -10.22 -3.99 20.79
N TYR A 89 -9.56 -5.15 20.62
CA TYR A 89 -9.48 -6.19 21.63
C TYR A 89 -8.02 -6.50 21.91
N TYR A 90 -7.66 -6.64 23.16
CA TYR A 90 -6.43 -7.29 23.59
C TYR A 90 -6.81 -8.56 24.34
N ARG A 91 -6.28 -9.69 23.89
CA ARG A 91 -6.55 -11.01 24.47
C ARG A 91 -5.26 -11.73 24.82
N THR A 92 -5.26 -12.45 25.93
CA THR A 92 -4.28 -13.46 26.22
C THR A 92 -4.93 -14.84 26.18
N TYR A 93 -4.14 -15.86 25.84
CA TYR A 93 -4.59 -17.23 25.72
C TYR A 93 -3.75 -18.15 26.57
N ASP A 94 -4.25 -19.36 26.89
CA ASP A 94 -3.55 -20.39 27.65
C ASP A 94 -2.45 -21.10 26.85
N ALA A 95 -2.39 -20.92 25.53
CA ALA A 95 -1.35 -21.45 24.65
C ALA A 95 -1.14 -20.54 23.43
N LYS A 96 -0.12 -20.85 22.64
CA LYS A 96 0.23 -20.11 21.40
C LYS A 96 -0.91 -20.11 20.40
N ILE A 97 -1.14 -18.95 19.77
CA ILE A 97 -2.17 -18.70 18.77
C ILE A 97 -1.57 -18.47 17.38
N ASN A 98 -2.41 -18.59 16.37
CA ASN A 98 -2.10 -18.27 14.98
C ASN A 98 -3.33 -17.66 14.26
N SER A 99 -3.19 -17.32 12.99
CA SER A 99 -4.27 -16.73 12.19
C SER A 99 -5.53 -17.62 12.12
N ALA A 100 -5.39 -18.95 12.06
CA ALA A 100 -6.52 -19.87 12.05
C ALA A 100 -7.34 -19.81 13.36
N THR A 101 -6.68 -19.57 14.51
CA THR A 101 -7.38 -19.34 15.79
C THR A 101 -8.29 -18.11 15.74
N ILE A 102 -7.87 -17.06 15.01
CA ILE A 102 -8.53 -15.75 15.00
C ILE A 102 -9.58 -15.68 13.89
N CYS A 103 -9.28 -16.22 12.71
CA CYS A 103 -10.12 -16.07 11.52
C CYS A 103 -11.18 -17.16 11.34
N SER A 104 -11.20 -18.16 12.21
CA SER A 104 -12.21 -19.21 12.16
C SER A 104 -13.61 -18.66 12.44
N VAL A 105 -14.60 -19.06 11.63
CA VAL A 105 -16.02 -18.71 11.82
C VAL A 105 -16.54 -19.15 13.20
N LEU A 106 -16.09 -20.31 13.65
CA LEU A 106 -16.32 -20.78 15.01
C LEU A 106 -15.00 -20.76 15.77
N ALA A 107 -14.98 -20.05 16.90
CA ALA A 107 -13.80 -20.01 17.76
C ALA A 107 -13.42 -21.45 18.16
N PRO A 108 -12.16 -21.87 17.98
CA PRO A 108 -11.72 -23.21 18.38
C PRO A 108 -11.83 -23.37 19.89
N ALA A 109 -12.09 -24.59 20.36
CA ALA A 109 -12.19 -24.89 21.79
C ALA A 109 -10.86 -24.69 22.54
N ASN A 110 -9.75 -24.76 21.82
CA ASN A 110 -8.39 -24.50 22.30
C ASN A 110 -7.60 -23.75 21.21
N PRO A 111 -6.69 -22.81 21.58
CA PRO A 111 -6.42 -22.32 22.93
C PRO A 111 -7.59 -21.48 23.49
N LYS A 112 -7.73 -21.44 24.82
CA LYS A 112 -8.77 -20.67 25.51
C LYS A 112 -8.29 -19.26 25.81
N VAL A 113 -9.20 -18.29 25.72
CA VAL A 113 -8.95 -16.91 26.19
C VAL A 113 -8.85 -16.93 27.72
N THR A 114 -7.76 -16.42 28.26
CA THR A 114 -7.51 -16.27 29.70
C THR A 114 -7.82 -14.88 30.20
N SER A 115 -7.65 -13.87 29.35
CA SER A 115 -8.01 -12.48 29.65
C SER A 115 -8.45 -11.76 28.37
N GLU A 116 -9.42 -10.86 28.52
CA GLU A 116 -9.88 -10.01 27.41
C GLU A 116 -10.09 -8.58 27.89
N TYR A 117 -9.50 -7.64 27.18
CA TYR A 117 -9.74 -6.22 27.30
C TYR A 117 -10.38 -5.71 26.00
N THR A 118 -11.41 -4.88 26.13
CA THR A 118 -12.14 -4.31 24.99
C THR A 118 -12.08 -2.79 25.03
N SER A 119 -11.94 -2.14 23.88
CA SER A 119 -11.91 -0.67 23.83
C SER A 119 -13.22 -0.06 24.27
N VAL A 120 -13.12 1.00 25.08
CA VAL A 120 -14.23 1.88 25.41
C VAL A 120 -14.51 2.80 24.20
N PRO A 121 -15.78 3.12 23.87
CA PRO A 121 -16.12 4.09 22.84
C PRO A 121 -15.50 5.48 23.09
N GLY A 122 -15.15 6.21 22.01
CA GLY A 122 -14.62 7.58 22.07
C GLY A 122 -13.11 7.70 21.88
N GLY A 123 -12.38 6.59 21.82
CA GLY A 123 -10.99 6.61 21.35
C GLY A 123 -10.93 6.92 19.85
N LYS A 124 -9.87 7.58 19.40
CA LYS A 124 -9.73 7.98 18.00
C LYS A 124 -8.85 7.01 17.24
N VAL A 125 -9.30 6.65 16.05
CA VAL A 125 -8.55 5.89 15.06
C VAL A 125 -8.14 6.83 13.95
N PHE A 126 -6.86 6.85 13.62
CA PHE A 126 -6.32 7.58 12.48
C PHE A 126 -5.72 6.61 11.50
N TYR A 127 -5.98 6.84 10.22
CA TYR A 127 -5.28 6.13 9.17
C TYR A 127 -4.87 7.07 8.03
N THR A 128 -3.75 6.73 7.41
CA THR A 128 -3.26 7.41 6.22
C THR A 128 -3.05 6.38 5.13
N ARG A 129 -3.59 6.66 3.96
CA ARG A 129 -3.39 5.83 2.79
C ARG A 129 -2.15 6.31 2.04
N THR A 130 -1.22 5.39 1.74
CA THR A 130 0.03 5.70 1.04
C THR A 130 0.26 4.71 -0.11
N ILE A 131 1.05 5.13 -1.09
CA ILE A 131 1.55 4.29 -2.17
C ILE A 131 3.06 4.16 -2.00
N THR A 132 3.56 2.94 -2.02
CA THR A 132 4.99 2.66 -1.90
C THR A 132 5.44 1.78 -3.07
N PRO A 133 6.10 2.37 -4.09
CA PRO A 133 6.71 1.60 -5.17
C PRO A 133 7.97 0.87 -4.68
N ALA A 134 8.14 -0.37 -5.12
CA ALA A 134 9.34 -1.18 -4.89
C ALA A 134 9.87 -1.68 -6.24
N VAL A 135 11.02 -1.13 -6.66
CA VAL A 135 11.67 -1.47 -7.93
C VAL A 135 12.46 -2.77 -7.79
N SER A 136 12.36 -3.63 -8.80
CA SER A 136 13.10 -4.88 -8.92
C SER A 136 13.55 -5.11 -10.36
N GLU A 137 14.34 -6.15 -10.60
CA GLU A 137 14.73 -6.57 -11.96
C GLU A 137 13.52 -6.96 -12.83
N ASN A 138 12.43 -7.43 -12.19
CA ASN A 138 11.22 -7.90 -12.90
C ASN A 138 10.14 -6.81 -13.07
N GLY A 139 10.43 -5.55 -12.69
CA GLY A 139 9.49 -4.44 -12.76
C GLY A 139 9.32 -3.70 -11.45
N VAL A 140 8.15 -3.13 -11.23
CA VAL A 140 7.83 -2.38 -10.00
C VAL A 140 6.59 -2.97 -9.35
N SER A 141 6.68 -3.29 -8.07
CA SER A 141 5.51 -3.59 -7.24
C SER A 141 5.04 -2.29 -6.58
N VAL A 142 3.81 -1.89 -6.83
CA VAL A 142 3.20 -0.69 -6.24
C VAL A 142 2.29 -1.15 -5.11
N ASN A 143 2.72 -0.95 -3.87
CA ASN A 143 1.98 -1.35 -2.68
C ASN A 143 1.10 -0.21 -2.19
N TYR A 144 -0.20 -0.46 -2.05
CA TYR A 144 -1.16 0.42 -1.40
C TYR A 144 -1.28 0.04 0.06
N MET A 145 -0.99 0.97 0.95
CA MET A 145 -0.90 0.71 2.37
C MET A 145 -1.80 1.64 3.18
N TYR A 146 -2.33 1.11 4.29
CA TYR A 146 -2.81 1.92 5.41
C TYR A 146 -1.75 1.96 6.49
N THR A 147 -1.43 3.15 7.00
CA THR A 147 -0.73 3.32 8.27
C THR A 147 -1.75 3.72 9.31
N ILE A 148 -1.91 2.92 10.36
CA ILE A 148 -2.98 2.99 11.34
C ILE A 148 -2.39 3.35 12.71
N ASN A 149 -2.99 4.33 13.37
CA ASN A 149 -2.63 4.78 14.72
C ASN A 149 -3.89 5.01 15.54
N PHE A 150 -3.77 4.83 16.84
CA PHE A 150 -4.83 5.12 17.80
C PHE A 150 -4.40 6.22 18.76
N GLU A 151 -5.36 7.04 19.16
CA GLU A 151 -5.17 8.10 20.17
C GLU A 151 -6.28 8.02 21.22
N ASN A 152 -5.91 8.25 22.47
CA ASN A 152 -6.82 8.25 23.61
C ASN A 152 -7.64 6.96 23.75
N ILE A 153 -6.99 5.79 23.55
CA ILE A 153 -7.61 4.48 23.68
C ILE A 153 -7.59 4.04 25.16
N THR A 154 -8.74 3.62 25.62
CA THR A 154 -8.90 2.89 26.89
C THR A 154 -9.40 1.50 26.58
N LEU A 155 -8.67 0.48 27.02
CA LEU A 155 -9.07 -0.92 26.98
C LEU A 155 -9.46 -1.34 28.39
N THR A 156 -10.63 -1.97 28.56
CA THR A 156 -11.13 -2.38 29.87
C THR A 156 -11.55 -3.85 29.87
N ASN A 157 -11.32 -4.54 30.97
CA ASN A 157 -11.89 -5.87 31.26
C ASN A 157 -13.04 -5.80 32.30
N GLY A 158 -13.48 -4.57 32.62
CA GLY A 158 -14.51 -4.32 33.63
C GLY A 158 -13.96 -4.20 35.06
N THR A 159 -12.70 -4.57 35.31
CA THR A 159 -12.06 -4.49 36.62
C THR A 159 -10.84 -3.55 36.59
N SER A 160 -10.11 -3.55 35.50
CA SER A 160 -8.94 -2.71 35.28
C SER A 160 -8.94 -2.11 33.88
N ASP A 161 -8.25 -0.98 33.74
CA ASP A 161 -8.12 -0.25 32.48
C ASP A 161 -6.67 -0.15 32.06
N ILE A 162 -6.43 -0.31 30.74
CA ILE A 162 -5.16 -0.03 30.07
C ILE A 162 -5.38 1.22 29.20
N LYS A 163 -4.61 2.28 29.39
CA LYS A 163 -4.80 3.56 28.70
C LYS A 163 -3.59 3.93 27.85
N TYR A 164 -3.85 4.30 26.61
CA TYR A 164 -2.85 4.81 25.70
C TYR A 164 -3.24 6.20 25.19
N ALA A 165 -2.38 7.18 25.40
CA ALA A 165 -2.49 8.49 24.72
C ALA A 165 -2.29 8.34 23.23
N THR A 166 -1.29 7.54 22.83
CA THR A 166 -1.02 7.14 21.44
C THR A 166 -0.60 5.67 21.40
N LEU A 167 -1.13 4.94 20.42
CA LEU A 167 -0.78 3.54 20.17
C LEU A 167 -0.57 3.35 18.68
N PRO A 168 0.69 3.32 18.19
CA PRO A 168 0.98 2.98 16.79
C PRO A 168 0.57 1.53 16.51
N TYR A 169 -0.42 1.36 15.63
CA TYR A 169 -0.85 0.01 15.27
C TYR A 169 0.01 -0.57 14.17
N GLY A 170 0.45 0.26 13.20
CA GLY A 170 1.37 -0.14 12.13
C GLY A 170 0.80 0.02 10.74
N SER A 171 1.46 -0.62 9.77
CA SER A 171 1.07 -0.52 8.37
C SER A 171 0.59 -1.87 7.82
N TYR A 172 -0.43 -1.82 6.95
CA TYR A 172 -1.01 -2.97 6.27
C TYR A 172 -1.11 -2.72 4.77
N VAL A 173 -0.54 -3.63 3.95
CA VAL A 173 -0.68 -3.59 2.49
C VAL A 173 -2.01 -4.22 2.11
N TYR A 174 -2.95 -3.42 1.60
CA TYR A 174 -4.29 -3.90 1.27
C TYR A 174 -4.47 -4.21 -0.23
N ASP A 175 -3.61 -3.67 -1.10
CA ASP A 175 -3.60 -3.95 -2.53
C ASP A 175 -2.17 -3.80 -3.08
N THR A 176 -1.89 -4.50 -4.17
CA THR A 176 -0.62 -4.42 -4.90
C THR A 176 -0.90 -4.41 -6.39
N SER A 177 -0.22 -3.53 -7.11
CA SER A 177 -0.14 -3.54 -8.56
C SER A 177 1.26 -3.92 -9.02
N LYS A 178 1.37 -4.48 -10.21
CA LYS A 178 2.65 -4.75 -10.87
C LYS A 178 2.74 -3.93 -12.14
N ILE A 179 3.90 -3.36 -12.38
CA ILE A 179 4.30 -2.66 -13.59
C ILE A 179 5.45 -3.48 -14.19
N THR A 180 5.28 -4.04 -15.38
CA THR A 180 6.23 -5.03 -15.91
C THR A 180 7.24 -4.46 -16.89
N PHE A 181 6.90 -3.39 -17.60
CA PHE A 181 7.69 -2.82 -18.70
C PHE A 181 8.00 -3.82 -19.83
N ASN A 182 7.15 -4.81 -20.04
CA ASN A 182 7.38 -5.86 -21.02
C ASN A 182 6.37 -5.77 -22.16
N PHE A 183 6.63 -4.88 -23.11
CA PHE A 183 5.75 -4.67 -24.27
C PHE A 183 6.20 -5.47 -25.49
N ASN A 184 7.40 -6.07 -25.46
CA ASN A 184 7.98 -6.84 -26.59
C ASN A 184 7.82 -6.11 -27.92
N ASN A 185 7.15 -6.74 -28.92
CA ASN A 185 6.90 -6.19 -30.26
C ASN A 185 5.48 -5.59 -30.39
N ASN A 186 4.80 -5.30 -29.29
CA ASN A 186 3.41 -4.83 -29.30
C ASN A 186 3.33 -3.30 -29.27
N TYR A 187 4.00 -2.65 -30.23
CA TYR A 187 3.96 -1.21 -30.40
C TYR A 187 3.26 -0.84 -31.69
N THR A 188 2.38 0.15 -31.64
CA THR A 188 1.71 0.79 -32.77
C THR A 188 2.07 2.27 -32.79
N ASN A 189 2.39 2.79 -33.96
CA ASN A 189 2.62 4.24 -34.15
C ASN A 189 1.28 4.94 -34.44
N CYS A 190 0.93 5.87 -33.59
CA CYS A 190 -0.31 6.64 -33.65
C CYS A 190 0.09 8.13 -33.86
N ASP A 191 0.38 8.51 -35.09
CA ASP A 191 0.96 9.78 -35.48
C ASP A 191 2.30 10.06 -34.80
N ASN A 192 2.34 10.94 -33.78
CA ASN A 192 3.54 11.24 -33.00
C ASN A 192 3.59 10.54 -31.65
N VAL A 193 2.69 9.57 -31.40
CA VAL A 193 2.63 8.79 -30.17
C VAL A 193 2.87 7.32 -30.47
N LEU A 194 3.90 6.75 -29.88
CA LEU A 194 4.11 5.32 -29.92
C LEU A 194 3.40 4.66 -28.72
N VAL A 195 2.49 3.74 -29.01
CA VAL A 195 1.66 3.06 -28.01
C VAL A 195 2.09 1.61 -27.89
N GLY A 196 2.65 1.22 -26.75
CA GLY A 196 2.94 -0.18 -26.41
C GLY A 196 1.82 -0.75 -25.54
N ARG A 197 1.45 -2.03 -25.79
CA ARG A 197 0.32 -2.68 -25.14
C ARG A 197 0.64 -4.07 -24.62
N THR A 198 0.04 -4.42 -23.51
CA THR A 198 -0.10 -5.80 -23.01
C THR A 198 -1.57 -6.08 -22.72
N ALA A 199 -1.88 -7.20 -22.07
CA ALA A 199 -3.26 -7.54 -21.72
C ALA A 199 -3.93 -6.54 -20.75
N ASN A 200 -3.14 -5.82 -19.95
CA ASN A 200 -3.67 -4.88 -18.94
C ASN A 200 -2.77 -3.67 -18.69
N GLU A 201 -1.76 -3.43 -19.54
CA GLU A 201 -0.86 -2.29 -19.40
C GLU A 201 -0.74 -1.56 -20.75
N ILE A 202 -0.59 -0.25 -20.68
CA ILE A 202 -0.28 0.61 -21.84
C ILE A 202 0.89 1.51 -21.47
N ILE A 203 1.84 1.65 -22.39
CA ILE A 203 2.83 2.71 -22.37
C ILE A 203 2.60 3.62 -23.58
N GLN A 204 2.58 4.92 -23.36
CA GLN A 204 2.51 5.93 -24.40
C GLN A 204 3.78 6.76 -24.38
N ILE A 205 4.41 6.90 -25.53
CA ILE A 205 5.63 7.69 -25.72
C ILE A 205 5.31 8.74 -26.77
N GLN A 206 5.17 9.98 -26.34
CA GLN A 206 4.95 11.10 -27.26
C GLN A 206 6.29 11.65 -27.75
N PHE A 207 6.46 11.71 -29.04
CA PHE A 207 7.63 12.30 -29.70
C PHE A 207 7.34 13.73 -30.15
N PRO A 208 8.41 14.53 -30.46
CA PRO A 208 8.25 15.81 -31.15
C PRO A 208 7.54 15.65 -32.50
N GLU A 209 6.82 16.68 -32.97
CA GLU A 209 6.03 16.62 -34.21
C GLU A 209 6.82 16.16 -35.44
N ASN A 210 8.11 16.45 -35.53
CA ASN A 210 8.96 16.12 -36.66
C ASN A 210 9.92 14.97 -36.36
N PHE A 211 9.62 14.16 -35.35
CA PHE A 211 10.46 13.04 -35.02
C PHE A 211 10.38 11.96 -36.08
N VAL A 212 11.54 11.48 -36.50
CA VAL A 212 11.67 10.37 -37.46
C VAL A 212 12.54 9.29 -36.85
N PHE A 213 12.06 8.06 -36.87
CA PHE A 213 12.86 6.91 -36.45
C PHE A 213 14.04 6.74 -37.41
N PRO A 214 15.25 6.46 -36.90
CA PRO A 214 16.43 6.27 -37.72
C PRO A 214 16.28 5.10 -38.73
N THR A 215 16.69 5.32 -39.97
CA THR A 215 16.69 4.32 -41.05
C THR A 215 18.08 3.76 -41.32
N ALA A 216 18.91 3.63 -40.30
CA ALA A 216 20.25 3.09 -40.32
C ALA A 216 20.58 2.40 -38.98
N ASN A 217 21.68 1.63 -38.95
CA ASN A 217 22.21 1.12 -37.69
C ASN A 217 22.77 2.28 -36.86
N GLN A 218 21.96 2.82 -35.99
CA GLN A 218 22.35 3.94 -35.12
C GLN A 218 21.57 3.97 -33.82
N THR A 219 22.12 4.65 -32.83
CA THR A 219 21.50 4.88 -31.56
C THR A 219 21.16 6.36 -31.42
N GLN A 220 19.92 6.67 -31.02
CA GLN A 220 19.44 7.99 -30.72
C GLN A 220 18.95 8.04 -29.26
N THR A 221 19.20 9.11 -28.56
CA THR A 221 18.68 9.34 -27.19
C THR A 221 17.77 10.55 -27.20
N ILE A 222 16.59 10.39 -26.58
CA ILE A 222 15.57 11.44 -26.42
C ILE A 222 15.44 11.73 -24.94
N ASN A 223 15.48 13.01 -24.59
CA ASN A 223 15.17 13.44 -23.23
C ASN A 223 13.67 13.40 -23.00
N LEU A 224 13.26 12.73 -21.93
CA LEU A 224 11.87 12.66 -21.47
C LEU A 224 11.61 13.86 -20.54
N ASN A 225 10.65 14.67 -20.88
CA ASN A 225 10.26 15.88 -20.18
C ASN A 225 8.80 16.23 -20.55
N ASP A 226 8.34 17.45 -20.25
CA ASP A 226 6.96 17.88 -20.52
C ASP A 226 6.60 17.92 -22.01
N THR A 227 7.58 18.00 -22.93
CA THR A 227 7.35 17.99 -24.39
C THR A 227 7.50 16.61 -25.01
N ASN A 228 8.34 15.76 -24.42
CA ASN A 228 8.52 14.35 -24.82
C ASN A 228 7.98 13.49 -23.69
N LEU A 229 6.67 13.31 -23.68
CA LEU A 229 5.96 12.72 -22.55
C LEU A 229 5.92 11.20 -22.63
N LEU A 230 6.29 10.55 -21.54
CA LEU A 230 6.04 9.13 -21.38
C LEU A 230 5.04 8.93 -20.24
N ARG A 231 3.95 8.22 -20.55
CA ARG A 231 2.92 7.82 -19.58
C ARG A 231 2.81 6.30 -19.56
N TYR A 232 2.53 5.78 -18.37
CA TYR A 232 2.32 4.36 -18.14
C TYR A 232 1.01 4.12 -17.42
N PHE A 233 0.20 3.20 -17.95
CA PHE A 233 -1.13 2.88 -17.41
C PHE A 233 -1.22 1.41 -17.07
N VAL A 234 -1.80 1.09 -15.91
CA VAL A 234 -2.24 -0.25 -15.54
C VAL A 234 -3.75 -0.22 -15.39
N PHE A 235 -4.44 -1.17 -15.99
CA PHE A 235 -5.88 -1.27 -15.96
C PHE A 235 -6.34 -2.28 -14.91
N ARG A 236 -7.57 -2.10 -14.39
CA ARG A 236 -8.17 -2.98 -13.38
C ARG A 236 -8.50 -4.38 -13.91
N LYS A 237 -8.68 -4.51 -15.23
CA LYS A 237 -9.01 -5.75 -15.91
C LYS A 237 -8.19 -5.86 -17.18
N THR A 238 -8.06 -7.06 -17.69
CA THR A 238 -7.53 -7.30 -19.04
C THR A 238 -8.47 -6.71 -20.08
N PHE A 239 -7.90 -6.28 -21.20
CA PHE A 239 -8.63 -5.78 -22.35
C PHE A 239 -8.08 -6.43 -23.64
N THR A 240 -8.92 -6.49 -24.66
CA THR A 240 -8.52 -6.80 -26.03
C THR A 240 -8.72 -5.57 -26.88
N VAL A 241 -7.83 -5.33 -27.82
CA VAL A 241 -7.97 -4.25 -28.80
C VAL A 241 -8.39 -4.88 -30.11
N GLU A 242 -9.47 -4.38 -30.70
CA GLU A 242 -9.91 -4.80 -32.02
C GLU A 242 -8.93 -4.27 -33.09
N GLN A 243 -8.78 -5.00 -34.19
CA GLN A 243 -7.94 -4.57 -35.31
C GLN A 243 -8.47 -3.25 -35.88
N GLY A 244 -7.57 -2.28 -36.07
CA GLY A 244 -7.90 -0.91 -36.50
C GLY A 244 -8.19 0.09 -35.38
N PHE A 245 -8.20 -0.35 -34.10
CA PHE A 245 -8.40 0.49 -32.92
C PHE A 245 -7.20 0.48 -31.99
N GLU A 246 -6.03 0.15 -32.52
CA GLU A 246 -4.79 0.03 -31.74
C GLU A 246 -4.33 1.36 -31.16
N CYS A 247 -4.82 2.48 -31.66
CA CYS A 247 -4.55 3.82 -31.12
C CYS A 247 -5.57 4.27 -30.06
N ASP A 248 -6.71 3.59 -29.96
CA ASP A 248 -7.76 3.95 -29.03
C ASP A 248 -7.44 3.49 -27.60
N PHE A 249 -7.91 4.27 -26.64
CA PHE A 249 -7.80 3.91 -25.24
C PHE A 249 -8.91 2.91 -24.90
N PRO A 250 -8.63 1.80 -24.19
CA PRO A 250 -9.67 0.81 -23.85
C PRO A 250 -10.68 1.38 -22.86
N ASP A 251 -11.95 1.02 -23.03
CA ASP A 251 -13.03 1.35 -22.09
C ASP A 251 -12.97 0.43 -20.84
N VAL A 252 -11.87 0.51 -20.12
CA VAL A 252 -11.60 -0.23 -18.89
C VAL A 252 -11.07 0.73 -17.84
N PRO A 253 -11.54 0.67 -16.58
CA PRO A 253 -11.06 1.57 -15.55
C PRO A 253 -9.55 1.46 -15.30
N ILE A 254 -8.88 2.60 -15.29
CA ILE A 254 -7.46 2.72 -14.95
C ILE A 254 -7.28 2.43 -13.45
N LYS A 255 -6.30 1.63 -13.11
CA LYS A 255 -5.82 1.40 -11.74
C LYS A 255 -4.63 2.30 -11.40
N GLU A 256 -3.69 2.40 -12.34
CA GLU A 256 -2.46 3.18 -12.20
C GLU A 256 -2.27 4.09 -13.41
N GLU A 257 -1.88 5.32 -13.14
CA GLU A 257 -1.32 6.23 -14.13
C GLU A 257 -0.04 6.82 -13.57
N TRP A 258 1.05 6.63 -14.28
CA TRP A 258 2.37 7.13 -13.93
C TRP A 258 2.92 7.95 -15.08
N GLN A 259 3.43 9.12 -14.78
CA GLN A 259 4.04 10.02 -15.78
C GLN A 259 5.53 10.15 -15.51
N VAL A 260 6.34 10.10 -16.56
CA VAL A 260 7.78 10.41 -16.45
C VAL A 260 7.94 11.91 -16.35
N THR A 261 8.63 12.36 -15.31
CA THR A 261 8.92 13.78 -15.08
C THR A 261 10.33 14.18 -15.49
N ASN A 262 11.23 13.19 -15.56
CA ASN A 262 12.61 13.38 -15.96
C ASN A 262 13.23 12.05 -16.40
N GLY A 263 14.01 12.06 -17.45
CA GLY A 263 14.69 10.84 -17.91
C GLY A 263 15.17 10.90 -19.32
N SER A 264 15.56 9.73 -19.84
CA SER A 264 15.95 9.55 -21.23
C SER A 264 15.57 8.18 -21.78
N LEU A 265 15.09 8.20 -23.01
CA LEU A 265 14.78 7.03 -23.82
C LEU A 265 15.87 6.87 -24.88
N GLN A 266 16.51 5.72 -24.91
CA GLN A 266 17.41 5.30 -25.98
C GLN A 266 16.63 4.47 -27.00
N ILE A 267 16.82 4.81 -28.27
CA ILE A 267 16.29 4.07 -29.42
C ILE A 267 17.50 3.55 -30.20
N GLU A 268 17.70 2.25 -30.17
CA GLU A 268 18.70 1.56 -30.98
C GLU A 268 18.02 1.01 -32.23
N SER A 269 18.36 1.58 -33.40
CA SER A 269 17.81 1.18 -34.67
C SER A 269 18.73 0.20 -35.36
N VAL A 270 18.16 -0.90 -35.84
CA VAL A 270 18.87 -2.00 -36.54
C VAL A 270 18.22 -2.23 -37.87
N VAL A 271 19.03 -2.28 -38.91
CA VAL A 271 18.59 -2.63 -40.28
C VAL A 271 18.25 -4.12 -40.33
N VAL A 272 17.08 -4.43 -40.86
CA VAL A 272 16.64 -5.82 -41.12
C VAL A 272 16.86 -6.12 -42.61
N THR A 273 17.54 -7.22 -42.89
CA THR A 273 17.81 -7.67 -44.27
C THR A 273 17.23 -9.06 -44.53
N ASN A 274 16.86 -9.33 -45.74
CA ASN A 274 16.55 -10.69 -46.18
C ASN A 274 17.83 -11.54 -46.44
N ASN A 275 17.66 -12.81 -46.81
CA ASN A 275 18.76 -13.72 -47.05
C ASN A 275 19.69 -13.29 -48.21
N ALA A 276 19.24 -12.39 -49.11
CA ALA A 276 20.03 -11.82 -50.20
C ALA A 276 20.77 -10.53 -49.79
N GLY A 277 20.67 -10.09 -48.51
CA GLY A 277 21.29 -8.85 -48.00
C GLY A 277 20.51 -7.58 -48.34
N THR A 278 19.32 -7.69 -48.92
CA THR A 278 18.48 -6.54 -49.25
C THR A 278 17.77 -6.04 -47.96
N VAL A 279 17.80 -4.75 -47.73
CA VAL A 279 17.08 -4.12 -46.60
C VAL A 279 15.57 -4.32 -46.80
N THR A 280 14.93 -4.92 -45.81
CA THR A 280 13.48 -5.19 -45.80
C THR A 280 12.74 -4.35 -44.77
N GLY A 281 13.46 -3.70 -43.89
CA GLY A 281 12.87 -2.86 -42.86
C GLY A 281 13.86 -2.45 -41.76
N TYR A 282 13.30 -1.95 -40.68
CA TYR A 282 14.05 -1.50 -39.50
C TYR A 282 13.38 -2.03 -38.23
N ARG A 283 14.19 -2.20 -37.20
CA ARG A 283 13.74 -2.58 -35.88
C ARG A 283 14.31 -1.57 -34.88
N HIS A 284 13.49 -1.05 -33.97
CA HIS A 284 13.88 -0.07 -33.01
C HIS A 284 13.74 -0.65 -31.59
N ASN A 285 14.86 -0.97 -30.95
CA ASN A 285 14.89 -1.41 -29.57
C ASN A 285 14.77 -0.19 -28.66
N LEU A 286 13.80 -0.20 -27.75
CA LEU A 286 13.46 0.90 -26.86
C LEU A 286 13.98 0.60 -25.47
N LYS A 287 14.79 1.50 -24.89
CA LYS A 287 15.41 1.34 -23.58
C LYS A 287 15.32 2.62 -22.77
N LEU A 288 14.77 2.55 -21.58
CA LEU A 288 14.85 3.62 -20.59
C LEU A 288 16.26 3.58 -19.96
N LEU A 289 17.08 4.60 -20.21
CA LEU A 289 18.40 4.72 -19.58
C LEU A 289 18.25 5.12 -18.12
N GLN A 290 17.47 6.16 -17.89
CA GLN A 290 17.01 6.59 -16.56
C GLN A 290 15.67 7.27 -16.76
N ALA A 291 14.65 6.87 -16.00
CA ALA A 291 13.33 7.49 -16.05
C ALA A 291 12.72 7.56 -14.65
N GLN A 292 12.39 8.76 -14.21
CA GLN A 292 11.70 8.99 -12.96
C GLN A 292 10.19 9.09 -13.22
N PHE A 293 9.46 8.11 -12.73
CA PHE A 293 8.00 8.06 -12.76
C PHE A 293 7.43 8.73 -11.51
N LYS A 294 6.34 9.46 -11.70
CA LYS A 294 5.59 10.13 -10.63
C LYS A 294 4.10 9.85 -10.76
N LYS A 295 3.48 9.62 -9.59
CA LYS A 295 2.03 9.59 -9.37
C LYS A 295 1.76 10.25 -8.02
N ASP A 296 1.04 11.35 -8.02
CA ASP A 296 0.85 12.20 -6.83
C ASP A 296 2.22 12.55 -6.19
N GLU A 297 2.41 12.23 -4.91
CA GLU A 297 3.69 12.43 -4.20
C GLU A 297 4.61 11.20 -4.25
N SER A 298 4.17 10.11 -4.88
CA SER A 298 4.96 8.88 -4.97
C SER A 298 5.81 8.88 -6.23
N THR A 299 7.06 8.47 -6.10
CA THR A 299 7.99 8.38 -7.23
C THR A 299 8.78 7.08 -7.20
N PHE A 300 9.20 6.62 -8.37
CA PHE A 300 10.24 5.61 -8.51
C PHE A 300 11.10 5.90 -9.76
N THR A 301 12.30 5.35 -9.77
CA THR A 301 13.22 5.51 -10.90
C THR A 301 13.55 4.15 -11.49
N ILE A 302 13.45 4.06 -12.82
CA ILE A 302 13.91 2.91 -13.61
C ILE A 302 15.21 3.29 -14.30
N THR A 303 16.15 2.37 -14.30
CA THR A 303 17.44 2.50 -14.98
C THR A 303 17.69 1.30 -15.86
N ASP A 304 18.29 1.53 -17.03
CA ASP A 304 18.75 0.49 -17.97
C ASP A 304 17.69 -0.57 -18.31
N ARG A 305 16.40 -0.15 -18.45
CA ARG A 305 15.28 -1.04 -18.72
C ARG A 305 14.91 -1.08 -20.19
N ILE A 306 15.01 -2.25 -20.81
CA ILE A 306 14.41 -2.51 -22.11
C ILE A 306 12.89 -2.58 -21.92
N ILE A 307 12.14 -1.79 -22.70
CA ILE A 307 10.69 -1.72 -22.66
C ILE A 307 10.03 -2.38 -23.87
N GLY A 308 10.82 -2.79 -24.85
CA GLY A 308 10.37 -3.57 -26.02
C GLY A 308 11.01 -3.14 -27.31
N THR A 309 10.43 -3.61 -28.40
CA THR A 309 10.90 -3.36 -29.77
C THR A 309 9.73 -2.87 -30.62
N TYR A 310 9.93 -1.78 -31.33
CA TYR A 310 9.02 -1.30 -32.37
C TYR A 310 9.53 -1.69 -33.75
N VAL A 311 8.66 -2.25 -34.55
CA VAL A 311 8.92 -2.60 -35.97
C VAL A 311 7.88 -1.82 -36.78
N PRO A 312 8.30 -0.78 -37.57
CA PRO A 312 7.40 -0.09 -38.48
C PRO A 312 6.81 -1.07 -39.50
N GLU A 313 5.54 -0.87 -39.85
CA GLU A 313 4.85 -1.61 -40.91
C GLU A 313 5.36 -1.21 -42.31
#